data_0f535eb8fc1051f18e938fbb5261426d
#
_entry.id   0f535eb8fc1051f18e938fbb5261426d
#
_cell.length_a   1.000
_cell.length_b   1.000
_cell.length_c   1.000
_cell.angle_alpha   90.00
_cell.angle_beta   90.00
_cell.angle_gamma   90.00
#
_symmetry.space_group_name_H-M   'P 1'
#
loop_
_entity.id
_entity.type
_entity.pdbx_description
1 polymer ?
#
loop_
_entity_poly.entity_id
_entity_poly.type
_entity_poly.pdbx_seq_one_letter_code
_entity_poly.pdbx_strand_id
1 'polypeptide(L)'
;AIRNLDLQLPMATLLSHIIGEEHLILSNERTLFWENEKTLIVADLHAGKTGHFRKAGIGVPAGVYKDDLHRLLAQILFFKAEKLIIVGDLTHSIANREMDLFRKWRKDFSSLDVHLAKGNHDILDNRWYEEADISVHNEPLRIKKFLFVHDILKSILDIGPGQYAFSGHVHPGIVIRGRGKQSLRFPCFYFTANHCILPAFSHFTGTYQVALQKGDEIFAIVD
;
A
#
# COMPACT_ATOMS: atom_id res chain seq x y z
N ALA A 1 6.27 -21.45 -19.22
CA ALA A 1 4.95 -22.06 -19.14
C ALA A 1 4.50 -21.99 -17.68
N ILE A 2 3.72 -20.99 -17.32
CA ILE A 2 3.08 -20.86 -16.01
C ILE A 2 2.00 -21.93 -16.00
N ARG A 3 2.22 -23.01 -15.24
CA ARG A 3 1.17 -24.00 -14.97
C ARG A 3 0.07 -23.31 -14.18
N ASN A 4 -1.19 -23.60 -14.54
CA ASN A 4 -2.38 -23.17 -13.82
C ASN A 4 -2.19 -23.38 -12.31
N LEU A 5 -1.82 -22.33 -11.60
CA LEU A 5 -2.01 -22.24 -10.17
C LEU A 5 -3.51 -21.94 -10.03
N ASP A 6 -4.30 -22.94 -9.62
CA ASP A 6 -5.62 -22.72 -9.06
C ASP A 6 -5.42 -21.96 -7.73
N LEU A 7 -5.11 -20.67 -7.84
CA LEU A 7 -5.21 -19.74 -6.73
C LEU A 7 -6.71 -19.59 -6.46
N GLN A 8 -7.23 -20.38 -5.52
CA GLN A 8 -8.48 -20.04 -4.85
C GLN A 8 -8.22 -18.74 -4.09
N LEU A 9 -8.33 -17.62 -4.82
CA LEU A 9 -8.29 -16.29 -4.20
C LEU A 9 -9.52 -16.20 -3.30
N PRO A 10 -9.38 -15.87 -2.00
CA PRO A 10 -10.54 -15.51 -1.20
C PRO A 10 -11.30 -14.42 -1.97
N MET A 11 -12.63 -14.51 -1.96
CA MET A 11 -13.45 -13.50 -2.66
C MET A 11 -13.15 -12.14 -2.03
N ALA A 12 -12.39 -11.31 -2.75
CA ALA A 12 -12.11 -9.96 -2.30
C ALA A 12 -13.42 -9.18 -2.22
N THR A 13 -13.65 -8.52 -1.09
CA THR A 13 -14.73 -7.53 -1.00
C THR A 13 -14.25 -6.27 -1.67
N LEU A 14 -14.99 -5.84 -2.70
CA LEU A 14 -14.66 -4.68 -3.51
C LEU A 14 -15.69 -3.59 -3.32
N LEU A 15 -15.23 -2.35 -3.26
CA LEU A 15 -16.09 -1.18 -3.19
C LEU A 15 -15.66 -0.15 -4.23
N SER A 16 -16.60 0.28 -5.08
CA SER A 16 -16.35 1.36 -6.04
C SER A 16 -16.40 2.72 -5.33
N HIS A 17 -15.45 3.59 -5.67
CA HIS A 17 -15.37 4.97 -5.20
C HIS A 17 -14.98 5.87 -6.37
N ILE A 18 -15.55 7.07 -6.46
CA ILE A 18 -15.34 7.98 -7.58
C ILE A 18 -14.79 9.31 -7.07
N ILE A 19 -13.69 9.75 -7.65
CA ILE A 19 -13.13 11.08 -7.41
C ILE A 19 -13.14 11.85 -8.73
N GLY A 20 -14.10 12.78 -8.87
CA GLY A 20 -14.38 13.45 -10.12
C GLY A 20 -14.73 12.46 -11.24
N GLU A 21 -13.90 12.31 -12.27
CA GLU A 21 -14.13 11.39 -13.41
C GLU A 21 -13.31 10.08 -13.28
N GLU A 22 -12.54 9.94 -12.20
CA GLU A 22 -11.67 8.78 -12.00
C GLU A 22 -12.37 7.72 -11.15
N HIS A 23 -12.35 6.49 -11.66
CA HIS A 23 -12.97 5.33 -11.05
C HIS A 23 -11.93 4.55 -10.24
N LEU A 24 -12.22 4.34 -8.97
CA LEU A 24 -11.36 3.65 -8.03
C LEU A 24 -12.11 2.44 -7.45
N ILE A 25 -11.40 1.34 -7.25
CA ILE A 25 -11.92 0.15 -6.56
C ILE A 25 -11.07 -0.09 -5.32
N LEU A 26 -11.69 -0.01 -4.15
CA LEU A 26 -11.08 -0.35 -2.87
C LEU A 26 -11.25 -1.86 -2.64
N SER A 27 -10.18 -2.51 -2.20
CA SER A 27 -10.20 -3.94 -1.85
C SER A 27 -9.91 -4.12 -0.36
N ASN A 28 -10.59 -5.09 0.28
CA ASN A 28 -10.27 -5.52 1.64
C ASN A 28 -8.84 -6.09 1.76
N GLU A 29 -8.18 -6.40 0.64
CA GLU A 29 -6.76 -6.75 0.58
C GLU A 29 -5.81 -5.56 0.74
N ARG A 30 -6.33 -4.39 1.18
CA ARG A 30 -5.58 -3.15 1.42
C ARG A 30 -4.95 -2.58 0.17
N THR A 31 -5.62 -2.74 -0.97
CA THR A 31 -5.21 -2.17 -2.26
C THR A 31 -6.29 -1.25 -2.80
N LEU A 32 -5.86 -0.25 -3.56
CA LEU A 32 -6.70 0.63 -4.33
C LEU A 32 -6.39 0.42 -5.81
N PHE A 33 -7.38 0.11 -6.63
CA PHE A 33 -7.19 -0.01 -8.07
C PHE A 33 -7.82 1.17 -8.79
N TRP A 34 -7.01 1.88 -9.58
CA TRP A 34 -7.44 2.98 -10.43
C TRP A 34 -7.70 2.45 -11.83
N GLU A 35 -8.99 2.27 -12.15
CA GLU A 35 -9.42 1.60 -13.38
C GLU A 35 -8.97 2.32 -14.64
N ASN A 36 -9.14 3.65 -14.70
CA ASN A 36 -8.81 4.47 -15.89
C ASN A 36 -7.34 4.35 -16.32
N GLU A 37 -6.44 4.06 -15.38
CA GLU A 37 -4.99 3.95 -15.62
C GLU A 37 -4.47 2.52 -15.43
N LYS A 38 -5.34 1.55 -15.19
CA LYS A 38 -4.99 0.15 -14.86
C LYS A 38 -3.88 0.05 -13.81
N THR A 39 -3.95 0.92 -12.82
CA THR A 39 -2.92 1.12 -11.81
C THR A 39 -3.35 0.57 -10.46
N LEU A 40 -2.57 -0.35 -9.91
CA LEU A 40 -2.72 -0.79 -8.53
C LEU A 40 -1.92 0.15 -7.61
N ILE A 41 -2.54 0.60 -6.52
CA ILE A 41 -1.95 1.54 -5.57
C ILE A 41 -1.94 0.88 -4.20
N VAL A 42 -0.78 0.88 -3.56
CA VAL A 42 -0.55 0.33 -2.21
C VAL A 42 0.36 1.27 -1.42
N ALA A 43 0.35 1.17 -0.10
CA ALA A 43 1.26 1.92 0.78
C ALA A 43 1.89 0.99 1.82
N ASP A 44 3.05 1.36 2.33
CA ASP A 44 3.64 0.78 3.54
C ASP A 44 3.79 -0.75 3.49
N LEU A 45 4.50 -1.27 2.46
CA LEU A 45 4.81 -2.70 2.33
C LEU A 45 5.79 -3.18 3.38
N HIS A 46 6.71 -2.30 3.80
CA HIS A 46 7.71 -2.57 4.82
C HIS A 46 8.50 -3.87 4.61
N ALA A 47 8.92 -4.14 3.38
CA ALA A 47 9.81 -5.26 3.09
C ALA A 47 11.05 -5.23 3.99
N GLY A 48 11.41 -6.37 4.57
CA GLY A 48 12.53 -6.46 5.50
C GLY A 48 12.18 -6.26 6.97
N LYS A 49 10.98 -5.79 7.30
CA LYS A 49 10.56 -5.50 8.68
C LYS A 49 10.57 -6.75 9.56
N THR A 50 10.00 -7.85 9.11
CA THR A 50 9.95 -9.07 9.91
C THR A 50 11.34 -9.66 10.13
N GLY A 51 12.24 -9.53 9.16
CA GLY A 51 13.66 -9.89 9.29
C GLY A 51 14.40 -9.02 10.31
N HIS A 52 14.11 -7.72 10.35
CA HIS A 52 14.67 -6.79 11.33
C HIS A 52 14.26 -7.18 12.76
N PHE A 53 12.97 -7.43 13.00
CA PHE A 53 12.46 -7.84 14.31
C PHE A 53 13.07 -9.18 14.78
N ARG A 54 13.20 -10.17 13.87
CA ARG A 54 13.87 -11.43 14.22
C ARG A 54 15.34 -11.24 14.62
N LYS A 55 16.07 -10.35 13.94
CA LYS A 55 17.45 -10.01 14.33
C LYS A 55 17.52 -9.35 15.72
N ALA A 56 16.48 -8.61 16.11
CA ALA A 56 16.33 -8.01 17.42
C ALA A 56 15.82 -9.00 18.50
N GLY A 57 15.71 -10.31 18.19
CA GLY A 57 15.26 -11.35 19.13
C GLY A 57 13.75 -11.45 19.29
N ILE A 58 12.96 -10.73 18.51
CA ILE A 58 11.50 -10.78 18.54
C ILE A 58 11.02 -11.89 17.60
N GLY A 59 10.27 -12.86 18.16
CA GLY A 59 9.71 -13.98 17.41
C GLY A 59 8.63 -13.54 16.41
N VAL A 60 8.97 -13.50 15.12
CA VAL A 60 8.01 -13.24 14.03
C VAL A 60 7.97 -14.46 13.11
N PRO A 61 6.78 -14.98 12.76
CA PRO A 61 6.66 -16.10 11.84
C PRO A 61 7.34 -15.82 10.50
N ALA A 62 8.07 -16.82 9.97
CA ALA A 62 8.87 -16.65 8.76
C ALA A 62 8.03 -16.46 7.48
N GLY A 63 6.74 -16.84 7.51
CA GLY A 63 5.82 -16.78 6.35
C GLY A 63 5.24 -15.40 6.07
N VAL A 64 5.11 -14.53 7.08
CA VAL A 64 4.33 -13.27 7.00
C VAL A 64 4.68 -12.43 5.77
N TYR A 65 5.95 -12.25 5.48
CA TYR A 65 6.36 -11.45 4.32
C TYR A 65 6.06 -12.14 2.97
N LYS A 66 6.16 -13.46 2.92
CA LYS A 66 5.81 -14.23 1.71
C LYS A 66 4.31 -14.12 1.45
N ASP A 67 3.50 -14.17 2.49
CA ASP A 67 2.04 -14.05 2.39
C ASP A 67 1.65 -12.65 1.86
N ASP A 68 2.32 -11.59 2.34
CA ASP A 68 2.16 -10.23 1.78
C ASP A 68 2.53 -10.16 0.30
N LEU A 69 3.64 -10.77 -0.14
CA LEU A 69 4.01 -10.83 -1.56
C LEU A 69 3.03 -11.62 -2.41
N HIS A 70 2.54 -12.77 -1.91
CA HIS A 70 1.53 -13.57 -2.61
C HIS A 70 0.23 -12.79 -2.76
N ARG A 71 -0.19 -12.06 -1.73
CA ARG A 71 -1.37 -11.21 -1.76
C ARG A 71 -1.22 -10.07 -2.77
N LEU A 72 -0.07 -9.39 -2.78
CA LEU A 72 0.22 -8.36 -3.78
C LEU A 72 0.13 -8.91 -5.21
N LEU A 73 0.75 -10.07 -5.45
CA LEU A 73 0.67 -10.76 -6.73
C LEU A 73 -0.77 -11.08 -7.12
N ALA A 74 -1.53 -11.62 -6.17
CA ALA A 74 -2.93 -11.97 -6.40
C ALA A 74 -3.76 -10.75 -6.85
N GLN A 75 -3.55 -9.59 -6.22
CA GLN A 75 -4.22 -8.35 -6.58
C GLN A 75 -3.79 -7.82 -7.95
N ILE A 76 -2.49 -7.86 -8.28
CA ILE A 76 -1.97 -7.47 -9.60
C ILE A 76 -2.63 -8.32 -10.70
N LEU A 77 -2.68 -9.63 -10.52
CA LEU A 77 -3.27 -10.56 -11.49
C LEU A 77 -4.79 -10.40 -11.59
N PHE A 78 -5.47 -10.25 -10.45
CA PHE A 78 -6.92 -10.09 -10.39
C PHE A 78 -7.39 -8.86 -11.16
N PHE A 79 -6.76 -7.70 -10.92
CA PHE A 79 -7.09 -6.45 -11.57
C PHE A 79 -6.43 -6.31 -12.95
N LYS A 80 -5.55 -7.24 -13.36
CA LYS A 80 -4.72 -7.12 -14.58
C LYS A 80 -4.00 -5.78 -14.61
N ALA A 81 -3.42 -5.39 -13.49
CA ALA A 81 -2.74 -4.12 -13.37
C ALA A 81 -1.52 -4.07 -14.30
N GLU A 82 -1.39 -2.97 -15.03
CA GLU A 82 -0.24 -2.68 -15.89
C GLU A 82 0.80 -1.83 -15.16
N LYS A 83 0.39 -1.12 -14.10
CA LYS A 83 1.21 -0.27 -13.27
C LYS A 83 0.98 -0.54 -11.79
N LEU A 84 2.03 -0.40 -10.99
CA LEU A 84 1.98 -0.44 -9.53
C LEU A 84 2.57 0.86 -8.97
N ILE A 85 1.82 1.58 -8.16
CA ILE A 85 2.30 2.72 -7.39
C ILE A 85 2.40 2.32 -5.92
N ILE A 86 3.61 2.41 -5.38
CA ILE A 86 3.89 2.20 -3.96
C ILE A 86 4.02 3.58 -3.31
N VAL A 87 3.11 3.89 -2.40
CA VAL A 87 3.04 5.19 -1.74
C VAL A 87 3.87 5.16 -0.46
N GLY A 88 5.18 5.05 -0.66
CA GLY A 88 6.23 5.04 0.37
C GLY A 88 6.36 3.76 1.15
N ASP A 89 7.48 3.72 1.88
CA ASP A 89 7.86 2.65 2.80
C ASP A 89 7.74 1.25 2.18
N LEU A 90 8.26 1.13 0.93
CA LEU A 90 8.48 -0.17 0.30
C LEU A 90 9.39 -1.01 1.19
N THR A 91 10.46 -0.39 1.73
CA THR A 91 11.47 -1.06 2.55
C THR A 91 11.40 -0.61 3.99
N HIS A 92 11.92 -1.40 4.93
CA HIS A 92 11.90 -1.02 6.35
C HIS A 92 13.29 -0.85 6.96
N SER A 93 14.32 -1.44 6.38
CA SER A 93 15.67 -1.45 6.94
C SER A 93 16.72 -1.78 5.87
N ILE A 94 17.98 -1.89 6.33
CA ILE A 94 19.10 -2.36 5.51
C ILE A 94 18.76 -3.71 4.85
N ALA A 95 19.33 -3.95 3.67
CA ALA A 95 19.11 -5.15 2.86
C ALA A 95 19.17 -6.45 3.69
N ASN A 96 18.19 -7.32 3.51
CA ASN A 96 18.08 -8.62 4.13
C ASN A 96 17.43 -9.63 3.16
N ARG A 97 17.27 -10.90 3.59
CA ARG A 97 16.68 -11.96 2.74
C ARG A 97 15.28 -11.64 2.19
N GLU A 98 14.50 -10.82 2.86
CA GLU A 98 13.16 -10.43 2.38
C GLU A 98 13.28 -9.49 1.18
N MET A 99 14.30 -8.64 1.19
CA MET A 99 14.65 -7.76 0.05
C MET A 99 15.10 -8.57 -1.18
N ASP A 100 15.87 -9.64 -0.97
CA ASP A 100 16.26 -10.53 -2.04
C ASP A 100 15.05 -11.27 -2.63
N LEU A 101 14.09 -11.67 -1.78
CA LEU A 101 12.83 -12.26 -2.23
C LEU A 101 12.00 -11.27 -3.05
N PHE A 102 11.94 -10.00 -2.64
CA PHE A 102 11.26 -8.96 -3.40
C PHE A 102 11.89 -8.76 -4.78
N ARG A 103 13.22 -8.64 -4.86
CA ARG A 103 13.94 -8.50 -6.14
C ARG A 103 13.72 -9.70 -7.05
N LYS A 104 13.69 -10.92 -6.50
CA LYS A 104 13.40 -12.13 -7.28
C LYS A 104 11.98 -12.08 -7.82
N TRP A 105 10.99 -11.80 -6.96
CA TRP A 105 9.61 -11.62 -7.34
C TRP A 105 9.46 -10.54 -8.43
N ARG A 106 10.13 -9.40 -8.28
CA ARG A 106 10.08 -8.30 -9.26
C ARG A 106 10.57 -8.71 -10.65
N LYS A 107 11.62 -9.54 -10.74
CA LYS A 107 12.13 -10.08 -12.01
C LYS A 107 11.12 -10.96 -12.73
N ASP A 108 10.28 -11.67 -11.99
CA ASP A 108 9.23 -12.52 -12.57
C ASP A 108 8.09 -11.67 -13.19
N PHE A 109 8.00 -10.39 -12.83
CA PHE A 109 7.01 -9.40 -13.29
C PHE A 109 7.62 -8.18 -13.96
N SER A 110 8.59 -8.40 -14.84
CA SER A 110 9.32 -7.32 -15.53
C SER A 110 8.45 -6.44 -16.43
N SER A 111 7.28 -6.90 -16.87
CA SER A 111 6.32 -6.10 -17.65
C SER A 111 5.49 -5.12 -16.82
N LEU A 112 5.48 -5.26 -15.50
CA LEU A 112 4.76 -4.34 -14.61
C LEU A 112 5.58 -3.06 -14.43
N ASP A 113 5.00 -1.91 -14.74
CA ASP A 113 5.60 -0.59 -14.50
C ASP A 113 5.47 -0.23 -13.02
N VAL A 114 6.60 -0.11 -12.29
CA VAL A 114 6.59 0.08 -10.83
C VAL A 114 7.17 1.43 -10.44
N HIS A 115 6.36 2.23 -9.75
CA HIS A 115 6.74 3.54 -9.22
C HIS A 115 6.72 3.53 -7.69
N LEU A 116 7.72 4.15 -7.08
CA LEU A 116 7.81 4.38 -5.64
C LEU A 116 7.80 5.89 -5.35
N ALA A 117 6.73 6.40 -4.74
CA ALA A 117 6.77 7.69 -4.07
C ALA A 117 7.50 7.49 -2.74
N LYS A 118 8.77 7.92 -2.67
CA LYS A 118 9.71 7.53 -1.60
C LYS A 118 9.23 7.88 -0.20
N GLY A 119 9.26 6.90 0.70
CA GLY A 119 8.97 7.05 2.12
C GLY A 119 10.23 7.27 2.97
N ASN A 120 10.03 7.51 4.26
CA ASN A 120 11.13 7.76 5.19
C ASN A 120 11.94 6.50 5.55
N HIS A 121 11.38 5.31 5.37
CA HIS A 121 12.07 4.04 5.55
C HIS A 121 12.79 3.54 4.28
N ASP A 122 12.58 4.19 3.14
CA ASP A 122 13.21 3.82 1.87
C ASP A 122 14.63 4.39 1.77
N ILE A 123 15.52 3.85 2.60
CA ILE A 123 16.89 4.33 2.82
C ILE A 123 17.96 3.52 2.07
N LEU A 124 17.55 2.58 1.23
CA LEU A 124 18.50 1.80 0.45
C LEU A 124 19.21 2.65 -0.62
N ASP A 125 20.36 2.15 -1.06
CA ASP A 125 21.07 2.74 -2.18
C ASP A 125 20.22 2.75 -3.45
N ASN A 126 20.30 3.80 -4.25
CA ASN A 126 19.51 3.94 -5.48
C ASN A 126 19.74 2.76 -6.45
N ARG A 127 20.92 2.19 -6.49
CA ARG A 127 21.24 1.00 -7.32
C ARG A 127 20.34 -0.18 -6.99
N TRP A 128 19.94 -0.33 -5.72
CA TRP A 128 19.05 -1.41 -5.33
C TRP A 128 17.68 -1.30 -6.02
N TYR A 129 17.13 -0.09 -6.10
CA TYR A 129 15.86 0.18 -6.78
C TYR A 129 15.99 0.06 -8.30
N GLU A 130 17.09 0.54 -8.87
CA GLU A 130 17.40 0.39 -10.29
C GLU A 130 17.51 -1.09 -10.69
N GLU A 131 18.24 -1.91 -9.92
CA GLU A 131 18.36 -3.36 -10.14
C GLU A 131 17.03 -4.11 -9.94
N ALA A 132 16.10 -3.52 -9.16
CA ALA A 132 14.74 -4.02 -9.00
C ALA A 132 13.78 -3.44 -10.06
N ASP A 133 14.27 -2.64 -11.00
CA ASP A 133 13.49 -1.98 -12.05
C ASP A 133 12.30 -1.20 -11.45
N ILE A 134 12.58 -0.30 -10.48
CA ILE A 134 11.64 0.56 -9.78
C ILE A 134 11.98 2.02 -10.05
N SER A 135 11.03 2.77 -10.58
CA SER A 135 11.12 4.21 -10.74
C SER A 135 10.90 4.92 -9.41
N VAL A 136 11.96 5.46 -8.80
CA VAL A 136 11.90 6.15 -7.50
C VAL A 136 11.65 7.65 -7.68
N HIS A 137 10.67 8.17 -6.99
CA HIS A 137 10.31 9.59 -6.97
C HIS A 137 10.61 10.18 -5.58
N ASN A 138 11.59 11.08 -5.50
CA ASN A 138 11.91 11.81 -4.27
C ASN A 138 10.96 12.99 -4.05
N GLU A 139 10.42 13.53 -5.14
CA GLU A 139 9.37 14.56 -5.15
C GLU A 139 8.00 13.90 -5.30
N PRO A 140 6.90 14.60 -4.98
CA PRO A 140 5.56 14.09 -5.16
C PRO A 140 5.30 13.58 -6.58
N LEU A 141 4.92 12.32 -6.73
CA LEU A 141 4.56 11.74 -8.03
C LEU A 141 3.19 12.27 -8.45
N ARG A 142 3.13 12.92 -9.62
CA ARG A 142 1.89 13.50 -10.18
C ARG A 142 1.48 12.75 -11.43
N ILE A 143 0.26 12.22 -11.42
CA ILE A 143 -0.37 11.58 -12.59
C ILE A 143 -1.77 12.16 -12.73
N LYS A 144 -2.05 12.85 -13.81
CA LYS A 144 -3.31 13.62 -14.00
C LYS A 144 -3.56 14.54 -12.79
N LYS A 145 -4.72 14.42 -12.15
CA LYS A 145 -5.08 15.17 -10.96
C LYS A 145 -4.62 14.54 -9.64
N PHE A 146 -4.06 13.33 -9.68
CA PHE A 146 -3.64 12.62 -8.49
C PHE A 146 -2.18 12.89 -8.14
N LEU A 147 -1.96 13.09 -6.84
CA LEU A 147 -0.68 13.31 -6.21
C LEU A 147 -0.39 12.14 -5.27
N PHE A 148 0.75 11.50 -5.42
CA PHE A 148 1.18 10.40 -4.56
C PHE A 148 2.35 10.87 -3.71
N VAL A 149 2.17 10.88 -2.39
CA VAL A 149 3.17 11.32 -1.40
C VAL A 149 3.14 10.37 -0.22
N HIS A 150 4.29 10.08 0.38
CA HIS A 150 4.29 9.20 1.53
C HIS A 150 3.65 9.86 2.77
N ASP A 151 4.06 11.08 3.11
CA ASP A 151 3.59 11.81 4.29
C ASP A 151 2.79 13.06 3.89
N ILE A 152 1.46 12.97 4.03
CA ILE A 152 0.55 14.05 3.64
C ILE A 152 0.78 15.33 4.46
N LEU A 153 1.18 15.20 5.73
CA LEU A 153 1.38 16.38 6.60
C LEU A 153 2.52 17.27 6.13
N LYS A 154 3.52 16.69 5.45
CA LYS A 154 4.62 17.44 4.83
C LYS A 154 4.25 18.04 3.49
N SER A 155 3.29 17.45 2.79
CA SER A 155 2.94 17.78 1.40
C SER A 155 1.54 18.37 1.23
N ILE A 156 0.84 18.67 2.32
CA ILE A 156 -0.54 19.21 2.25
C ILE A 156 -0.64 20.51 1.44
N LEU A 157 0.40 21.33 1.47
CA LEU A 157 0.48 22.60 0.73
C LEU A 157 0.81 22.41 -0.76
N ASP A 158 1.25 21.21 -1.16
CA ASP A 158 1.56 20.87 -2.55
C ASP A 158 0.33 20.49 -3.35
N ILE A 159 -0.82 20.30 -2.67
CA ILE A 159 -2.09 19.95 -3.31
C ILE A 159 -2.69 21.21 -3.93
N GLY A 160 -2.60 21.31 -5.25
CA GLY A 160 -3.18 22.41 -6.00
C GLY A 160 -4.71 22.29 -6.16
N PRO A 161 -5.36 23.37 -6.61
CA PRO A 161 -6.79 23.37 -6.90
C PRO A 161 -7.16 22.24 -7.89
N GLY A 162 -8.20 21.46 -7.56
CA GLY A 162 -8.66 20.36 -8.41
C GLY A 162 -7.80 19.08 -8.35
N GLN A 163 -6.72 19.08 -7.56
CA GLN A 163 -5.90 17.91 -7.30
C GLN A 163 -6.40 17.13 -6.08
N TYR A 164 -6.06 15.83 -6.03
CA TYR A 164 -6.37 14.94 -4.92
C TYR A 164 -5.14 14.11 -4.57
N ALA A 165 -4.78 14.01 -3.29
CA ALA A 165 -3.60 13.31 -2.86
C ALA A 165 -3.91 11.91 -2.30
N PHE A 166 -2.99 10.97 -2.54
CA PHE A 166 -2.94 9.67 -1.86
C PHE A 166 -1.66 9.59 -1.04
N SER A 167 -1.79 9.18 0.22
CA SER A 167 -0.64 9.04 1.12
C SER A 167 -0.68 7.73 1.92
N GLY A 168 0.46 7.34 2.47
CA GLY A 168 0.63 6.27 3.44
C GLY A 168 1.00 6.81 4.82
N HIS A 169 2.04 6.25 5.43
CA HIS A 169 2.74 6.68 6.65
C HIS A 169 1.93 6.54 7.95
N VAL A 170 0.72 7.05 8.00
CA VAL A 170 -0.11 7.09 9.22
C VAL A 170 -0.64 5.71 9.59
N HIS A 171 -0.79 4.80 8.64
CA HIS A 171 -1.44 3.49 8.84
C HIS A 171 -2.83 3.63 9.49
N PRO A 172 -3.79 4.26 8.83
CA PRO A 172 -5.06 4.64 9.44
C PRO A 172 -5.83 3.41 9.94
N GLY A 173 -6.44 3.58 11.10
CA GLY A 173 -7.31 2.57 11.69
C GLY A 173 -8.49 3.19 12.42
N ILE A 174 -9.58 2.44 12.49
CA ILE A 174 -10.79 2.82 13.23
C ILE A 174 -11.07 1.81 14.34
N VAL A 175 -11.57 2.29 15.45
CA VAL A 175 -12.03 1.46 16.56
C VAL A 175 -13.56 1.34 16.53
N ILE A 176 -14.03 0.13 16.34
CA ILE A 176 -15.46 -0.20 16.41
C ILE A 176 -15.73 -0.77 17.81
N ARG A 177 -16.67 -0.15 18.53
CA ARG A 177 -17.06 -0.57 19.87
C ARG A 177 -18.35 -1.37 19.79
N GLY A 178 -18.31 -2.59 20.32
CA GLY A 178 -19.48 -3.45 20.47
C GLY A 178 -20.28 -3.15 21.74
N ARG A 179 -21.33 -3.93 21.97
CA ARG A 179 -22.09 -3.90 23.25
C ARG A 179 -21.17 -4.42 24.37
N GLY A 180 -21.12 -3.70 25.49
CA GLY A 180 -20.21 -3.97 26.60
C GLY A 180 -18.87 -3.25 26.45
N LYS A 181 -17.77 -3.85 26.93
CA LYS A 181 -16.42 -3.25 26.89
C LYS A 181 -15.59 -3.73 25.71
N GLN A 182 -16.20 -4.39 24.74
CA GLN A 182 -15.49 -4.93 23.56
C GLN A 182 -15.16 -3.79 22.59
N SER A 183 -13.92 -3.76 22.11
CA SER A 183 -13.49 -2.87 21.03
C SER A 183 -12.53 -3.60 20.11
N LEU A 184 -12.75 -3.48 18.81
CA LEU A 184 -11.89 -4.01 17.78
C LEU A 184 -11.34 -2.86 16.95
N ARG A 185 -10.08 -2.98 16.54
CA ARG A 185 -9.45 -2.00 15.68
C ARG A 185 -9.23 -2.62 14.30
N PHE A 186 -9.64 -1.89 13.27
CA PHE A 186 -9.53 -2.31 11.88
C PHE A 186 -8.73 -1.29 11.10
N PRO A 187 -7.84 -1.71 10.18
CA PRO A 187 -7.25 -0.81 9.20
C PRO A 187 -8.36 -0.25 8.31
N CYS A 188 -8.13 0.93 7.73
CA CYS A 188 -9.13 1.56 6.89
C CYS A 188 -8.49 2.44 5.81
N PHE A 189 -9.24 2.69 4.74
CA PHE A 189 -9.03 3.84 3.88
C PHE A 189 -9.70 5.04 4.54
N TYR A 190 -8.98 6.15 4.61
CA TYR A 190 -9.49 7.39 5.20
C TYR A 190 -9.49 8.49 4.16
N PHE A 191 -10.68 8.85 3.68
CA PHE A 191 -10.91 9.86 2.66
C PHE A 191 -11.36 11.17 3.29
N THR A 192 -10.76 12.25 2.82
CA THR A 192 -11.15 13.63 3.13
C THR A 192 -11.52 14.37 1.83
N ALA A 193 -11.83 15.64 1.91
CA ALA A 193 -12.19 16.44 0.73
C ALA A 193 -11.09 16.52 -0.35
N ASN A 194 -9.81 16.40 0.01
CA ASN A 194 -8.68 16.59 -0.90
C ASN A 194 -7.57 15.53 -0.80
N HIS A 195 -7.68 14.56 0.10
CA HIS A 195 -6.72 13.47 0.17
C HIS A 195 -7.32 12.19 0.75
N CYS A 196 -6.67 11.07 0.43
CA CYS A 196 -6.91 9.76 1.04
C CYS A 196 -5.63 9.27 1.71
N ILE A 197 -5.75 8.80 2.97
CA ILE A 197 -4.69 8.04 3.63
C ILE A 197 -4.99 6.55 3.44
N LEU A 198 -4.07 5.86 2.82
CA LEU A 198 -4.16 4.44 2.49
C LEU A 198 -3.86 3.57 3.72
N PRO A 199 -4.52 2.42 3.88
CA PRO A 199 -4.11 1.43 4.88
C PRO A 199 -2.71 0.92 4.58
N ALA A 200 -1.92 0.62 5.62
CA ALA A 200 -0.66 -0.10 5.41
C ALA A 200 -0.93 -1.46 4.79
N PHE A 201 -0.26 -1.75 3.67
CA PHE A 201 -0.42 -3.02 2.97
C PHE A 201 0.05 -4.20 3.82
N SER A 202 1.22 -4.10 4.44
CA SER A 202 1.74 -5.17 5.28
C SER A 202 0.83 -5.49 6.46
N HIS A 203 0.53 -6.77 6.68
CA HIS A 203 -0.20 -7.24 7.87
C HIS A 203 0.63 -7.08 9.15
N PHE A 204 1.94 -6.97 9.04
CA PHE A 204 2.85 -6.80 10.17
C PHE A 204 3.07 -5.32 10.52
N THR A 205 2.00 -4.53 10.47
CA THR A 205 2.03 -3.12 10.91
C THR A 205 0.89 -2.85 11.87
N GLY A 206 1.17 -2.00 12.88
CA GLY A 206 0.12 -1.45 13.71
C GLY A 206 -0.71 -0.41 12.94
N THR A 207 -1.84 0.01 13.52
CA THR A 207 -2.66 1.08 12.99
C THR A 207 -2.72 2.25 13.96
N TYR A 208 -2.79 3.47 13.43
CA TYR A 208 -3.04 4.70 14.19
C TYR A 208 -4.53 5.06 14.10
N GLN A 209 -5.15 5.31 15.25
CA GLN A 209 -6.57 5.69 15.27
C GLN A 209 -6.75 7.08 14.67
N VAL A 210 -7.49 7.15 13.57
CA VAL A 210 -7.89 8.43 12.96
C VAL A 210 -9.15 8.99 13.64
N ALA A 211 -9.22 10.33 13.70
CA ALA A 211 -10.38 11.06 14.21
C ALA A 211 -11.16 11.62 13.02
N LEU A 212 -12.40 11.16 12.87
CA LEU A 212 -13.31 11.61 11.80
C LEU A 212 -13.69 13.07 11.99
N GLN A 213 -13.63 13.82 10.91
CA GLN A 213 -14.21 15.15 10.80
C GLN A 213 -15.49 15.09 9.97
N LYS A 214 -16.30 16.17 10.05
CA LYS A 214 -17.53 16.24 9.26
C LYS A 214 -17.20 16.29 7.75
N GLY A 215 -17.72 15.33 7.02
CA GLY A 215 -17.50 15.20 5.57
C GLY A 215 -16.43 14.17 5.20
N ASP A 216 -15.71 13.59 6.17
CA ASP A 216 -14.78 12.51 5.91
C ASP A 216 -15.52 11.17 5.74
N GLU A 217 -14.92 10.28 4.94
CA GLU A 217 -15.40 8.92 4.72
C GLU A 217 -14.33 7.90 5.15
N ILE A 218 -14.78 6.85 5.83
CA ILE A 218 -13.92 5.74 6.23
C ILE A 218 -14.47 4.43 5.68
N PHE A 219 -13.60 3.64 5.07
CA PHE A 219 -13.88 2.28 4.65
C PHE A 219 -13.03 1.33 5.48
N ALA A 220 -13.62 0.78 6.53
CA ALA A 220 -12.96 -0.19 7.42
C ALA A 220 -12.77 -1.52 6.70
N ILE A 221 -11.58 -2.12 6.88
CA ILE A 221 -11.25 -3.44 6.35
C ILE A 221 -11.49 -4.43 7.48
N VAL A 222 -12.51 -5.25 7.31
CA VAL A 222 -12.92 -6.30 8.24
C VAL A 222 -12.58 -7.63 7.58
N ASP A 223 -11.66 -8.38 8.16
CA ASP A 223 -11.23 -9.72 7.73
C ASP A 223 -12.24 -10.78 8.19
#